data_24919ff5504c14eccce1fae1e82c3b91
#
_entry.id   24919ff5504c14eccce1fae1e82c3b91
#
_cell.length_a   1.000
_cell.length_b   1.000
_cell.length_c   1.000
_cell.angle_alpha   90.00
_cell.angle_beta   90.00
_cell.angle_gamma   90.00
#
_symmetry.space_group_name_H-M   'P 1'
#
loop_
_entity.id
_entity.type
_entity.pdbx_description
1 polymer ?
#
loop_
_entity_poly.entity_id
_entity_poly.type
_entity_poly.pdbx_seq_one_letter_code
_entity_poly.pdbx_strand_id
1 'polypeptide(L)'
;MSMLRLHPGSALCALLLVVPGCRQRDAARADGPFVVYTAASVTRPIHAVLDSFAARTGAHYEQESAASLELVRRVTELQATPDVMALADPDLFPSLLEPRYTSWHALFGRNRIVIAYTPRSRGASNIDTANWWQVLERPGVQVGRADPNTDPSGYRTLLVWELAARHYHVSDMEARMLRAAPARNVRPREADQVALLQAGELDYIWTYENLAALMGLRYLKLPDDVDLGSPADSVAYGTASTRVLGKRAGDTLTMRGRPILFGVTVPIAAPHRAVAERFVAYLLSSDGQRILRREHFDALDAPALVGTSIPAAVQRP
;
A
#
# COMPACT_ATOMS: atom_id res chain seq x y z
N MET A 1 24.57 42.87 83.35
CA MET A 1 24.31 43.49 82.04
C MET A 1 24.68 42.44 80.99
N SER A 2 23.71 41.67 80.49
CA SER A 2 23.93 40.68 79.45
C SER A 2 22.86 40.83 78.42
N MET A 3 23.28 41.12 77.19
CA MET A 3 22.36 41.27 76.06
C MET A 3 22.16 39.95 75.39
N LEU A 4 20.91 39.59 75.28
CA LEU A 4 20.42 38.37 74.52
C LEU A 4 20.38 38.73 73.05
N ARG A 5 21.05 37.93 72.23
CA ARG A 5 20.94 38.04 70.77
C ARG A 5 20.05 36.92 70.23
N LEU A 6 18.95 37.31 69.60
CA LEU A 6 18.10 36.39 68.83
C LEU A 6 18.72 36.17 67.46
N HIS A 7 18.72 34.92 67.04
CA HIS A 7 19.03 34.46 65.63
C HIS A 7 17.73 34.28 64.86
N PRO A 8 17.61 34.78 63.61
CA PRO A 8 16.45 34.50 62.80
C PRO A 8 16.65 33.13 62.03
N GLY A 9 15.70 32.24 62.17
CA GLY A 9 15.63 31.00 61.46
C GLY A 9 15.32 31.19 59.97
N SER A 10 16.14 30.63 59.11
CA SER A 10 15.93 30.60 57.66
C SER A 10 14.93 29.48 57.32
N ALA A 11 13.75 29.86 56.88
CA ALA A 11 12.77 28.93 56.30
C ALA A 11 13.16 28.64 54.86
N LEU A 12 13.55 27.37 54.59
CA LEU A 12 13.86 26.87 53.25
C LEU A 12 12.54 26.46 52.56
N CYS A 13 12.01 27.33 51.66
CA CYS A 13 10.87 27.01 50.79
C CYS A 13 11.35 26.06 49.68
N ALA A 14 10.98 24.77 49.76
CA ALA A 14 11.18 23.82 48.65
C ALA A 14 10.14 24.09 47.55
N LEU A 15 10.60 24.66 46.45
CA LEU A 15 9.80 24.89 45.24
C LEU A 15 9.68 23.56 44.48
N LEU A 16 8.52 22.91 44.59
CA LEU A 16 8.15 21.75 43.77
C LEU A 16 7.86 22.25 42.35
N LEU A 17 8.83 22.07 41.44
CA LEU A 17 8.64 22.20 39.99
C LEU A 17 7.80 21.03 39.49
N VAL A 18 6.50 21.22 39.37
CA VAL A 18 5.60 20.36 38.62
C VAL A 18 5.87 20.61 37.13
N VAL A 19 6.48 19.64 36.47
CA VAL A 19 6.71 19.66 35.01
C VAL A 19 5.43 19.15 34.32
N PRO A 20 4.60 20.01 33.67
CA PRO A 20 3.45 19.55 32.88
C PRO A 20 3.89 19.30 31.45
N GLY A 21 4.73 18.29 31.22
CA GLY A 21 5.34 18.04 29.89
C GLY A 21 4.68 16.98 29.02
N CYS A 22 3.96 16.02 29.59
CA CYS A 22 3.46 14.86 28.83
C CYS A 22 1.99 14.95 28.38
N ARG A 23 1.13 15.66 29.09
CA ARG A 23 -0.30 15.73 28.75
C ARG A 23 -0.65 16.64 27.57
N GLN A 24 0.18 17.63 27.27
CA GLN A 24 -0.11 18.61 26.21
C GLN A 24 0.16 18.08 24.80
N ARG A 25 1.07 17.11 24.63
CA ARG A 25 1.31 16.45 23.34
C ARG A 25 0.19 15.49 22.93
N ASP A 26 -0.42 14.83 23.90
CA ASP A 26 -1.52 13.87 23.62
C ASP A 26 -2.85 14.61 23.34
N ALA A 27 -3.11 15.75 24.00
CA ALA A 27 -4.28 16.57 23.75
C ALA A 27 -4.25 17.26 22.37
N ALA A 28 -3.08 17.79 21.95
CA ALA A 28 -2.93 18.40 20.63
C ALA A 28 -3.04 17.41 19.48
N ARG A 29 -2.78 16.11 19.71
CA ARG A 29 -3.03 15.03 18.74
C ARG A 29 -4.51 14.64 18.65
N ALA A 30 -5.28 14.77 19.71
CA ALA A 30 -6.71 14.44 19.73
C ALA A 30 -7.59 15.41 18.93
N ASP A 31 -7.12 16.64 18.68
CA ASP A 31 -7.84 17.69 17.93
C ASP A 31 -7.35 17.84 16.47
N GLY A 32 -6.34 17.08 16.06
CA GLY A 32 -5.77 17.12 14.71
C GLY A 32 -6.56 16.32 13.67
N PRO A 33 -6.16 16.42 12.39
CA PRO A 33 -6.71 15.57 11.34
C PRO A 33 -6.35 14.10 11.58
N PHE A 34 -7.25 13.16 11.25
CA PHE A 34 -6.87 11.75 11.24
C PHE A 34 -6.00 11.42 10.03
N VAL A 35 -4.93 10.65 10.24
CA VAL A 35 -3.90 10.38 9.24
C VAL A 35 -4.16 9.03 8.56
N VAL A 36 -4.25 9.05 7.23
CA VAL A 36 -4.52 7.86 6.41
C VAL A 36 -3.31 7.52 5.55
N TYR A 37 -2.67 6.41 5.83
CA TYR A 37 -1.60 5.86 5.00
C TYR A 37 -2.20 5.01 3.88
N THR A 38 -1.85 5.32 2.63
CA THR A 38 -2.35 4.61 1.45
C THR A 38 -1.22 4.13 0.56
N ALA A 39 -1.29 2.87 0.13
CA ALA A 39 -0.47 2.41 -0.98
C ALA A 39 -0.71 3.30 -2.22
N ALA A 40 0.35 3.58 -2.99
CA ALA A 40 0.31 4.51 -4.12
C ALA A 40 -0.79 4.18 -5.14
N SER A 41 -1.02 2.88 -5.41
CA SER A 41 -2.04 2.39 -6.36
C SER A 41 -3.49 2.61 -5.92
N VAL A 42 -3.76 2.92 -4.65
CA VAL A 42 -5.10 3.18 -4.12
C VAL A 42 -5.28 4.59 -3.57
N THR A 43 -4.27 5.43 -3.66
CA THR A 43 -4.30 6.79 -3.12
C THR A 43 -5.50 7.59 -3.65
N ARG A 44 -5.67 7.67 -4.96
CA ARG A 44 -6.75 8.45 -5.57
C ARG A 44 -8.14 7.87 -5.29
N PRO A 45 -8.40 6.55 -5.44
CA PRO A 45 -9.70 5.99 -5.07
C PRO A 45 -10.07 6.23 -3.60
N ILE A 46 -9.12 6.07 -2.67
CA ILE A 46 -9.37 6.33 -1.24
C ILE A 46 -9.55 7.83 -0.97
N HIS A 47 -8.82 8.71 -1.66
CA HIS A 47 -9.02 10.16 -1.55
C HIS A 47 -10.47 10.56 -1.85
N ALA A 48 -11.06 10.05 -2.93
CA ALA A 48 -12.45 10.31 -3.25
C ALA A 48 -13.44 9.81 -2.17
N VAL A 49 -13.12 8.69 -1.51
CA VAL A 49 -13.93 8.21 -0.37
C VAL A 49 -13.73 9.10 0.86
N LEU A 50 -12.50 9.55 1.13
CA LEU A 50 -12.18 10.49 2.22
C LEU A 50 -12.90 11.82 2.06
N ASP A 51 -12.91 12.40 0.86
CA ASP A 51 -13.65 13.63 0.57
C ASP A 51 -15.15 13.48 0.84
N SER A 52 -15.73 12.37 0.38
CA SER A 52 -17.15 12.09 0.63
C SER A 52 -17.46 11.86 2.11
N PHE A 53 -16.57 11.20 2.84
CA PHE A 53 -16.68 10.99 4.28
C PHE A 53 -16.56 12.33 5.03
N ALA A 54 -15.57 13.14 4.70
CA ALA A 54 -15.34 14.46 5.28
C ALA A 54 -16.55 15.40 5.08
N ALA A 55 -17.10 15.44 3.86
CA ALA A 55 -18.29 16.23 3.53
C ALA A 55 -19.53 15.82 4.34
N ARG A 56 -19.66 14.53 4.69
CA ARG A 56 -20.79 14.01 5.47
C ARG A 56 -20.65 14.18 6.98
N THR A 57 -19.42 14.19 7.49
CA THR A 57 -19.15 14.09 8.93
C THR A 57 -18.47 15.32 9.52
N GLY A 58 -17.95 16.22 8.68
CA GLY A 58 -17.09 17.32 9.11
C GLY A 58 -15.69 16.91 9.58
N ALA A 59 -15.31 15.64 9.39
CA ALA A 59 -13.99 15.16 9.78
C ALA A 59 -12.88 15.78 8.93
N HIS A 60 -11.76 16.11 9.56
CA HIS A 60 -10.55 16.56 8.88
C HIS A 60 -9.58 15.39 8.76
N TYR A 61 -8.93 15.25 7.61
CA TYR A 61 -7.98 14.17 7.36
C TYR A 61 -6.70 14.67 6.67
N GLU A 62 -5.63 13.90 6.84
CA GLU A 62 -4.42 13.98 6.05
C GLU A 62 -4.18 12.62 5.41
N GLN A 63 -3.82 12.62 4.12
CA GLN A 63 -3.53 11.40 3.39
C GLN A 63 -2.06 11.38 2.97
N GLU A 64 -1.33 10.35 3.41
CA GLU A 64 0.03 10.10 2.98
C GLU A 64 0.10 8.88 2.07
N SER A 65 0.82 9.03 0.96
CA SER A 65 0.98 7.98 -0.06
C SER A 65 2.43 7.52 -0.15
N ALA A 66 2.63 6.20 -0.09
CA ALA A 66 3.93 5.58 -0.34
C ALA A 66 3.76 4.13 -0.82
N ALA A 67 4.86 3.42 -1.08
CA ALA A 67 4.82 1.98 -1.30
C ALA A 67 4.40 1.24 -0.03
N SER A 68 3.61 0.15 -0.15
CA SER A 68 3.06 -0.57 1.02
C SER A 68 4.11 -1.02 2.02
N LEU A 69 5.23 -1.57 1.56
CA LEU A 69 6.33 -1.99 2.44
C LEU A 69 7.01 -0.80 3.12
N GLU A 70 7.10 0.35 2.45
CA GLU A 70 7.60 1.59 3.06
C GLU A 70 6.68 2.06 4.18
N LEU A 71 5.35 2.10 3.95
CA LEU A 71 4.37 2.45 4.99
C LEU A 71 4.45 1.52 6.20
N VAL A 72 4.59 0.21 5.96
CA VAL A 72 4.79 -0.77 7.02
C VAL A 72 6.06 -0.46 7.83
N ARG A 73 7.19 -0.18 7.16
CA ARG A 73 8.45 0.17 7.83
C ARG A 73 8.36 1.47 8.63
N ARG A 74 7.63 2.48 8.14
CA ARG A 74 7.38 3.70 8.92
C ARG A 74 6.71 3.39 10.27
N VAL A 75 5.77 2.46 10.30
CA VAL A 75 5.12 2.02 11.56
C VAL A 75 6.04 1.15 12.40
N THR A 76 6.73 0.16 11.79
CA THR A 76 7.50 -0.84 12.53
C THR A 76 8.87 -0.36 12.98
N GLU A 77 9.51 0.51 12.22
CA GLU A 77 10.88 0.96 12.44
C GLU A 77 10.95 2.42 12.92
N LEU A 78 10.11 3.30 12.35
CA LEU A 78 10.09 4.72 12.69
C LEU A 78 9.01 5.09 13.72
N GLN A 79 8.23 4.10 14.20
CA GLN A 79 7.19 4.26 15.20
C GLN A 79 6.10 5.29 14.81
N ALA A 80 5.86 5.45 13.50
CA ALA A 80 4.76 6.26 13.01
C ALA A 80 3.41 5.67 13.47
N THR A 81 2.46 6.55 13.79
CA THR A 81 1.14 6.16 14.30
C THR A 81 0.03 6.71 13.40
N PRO A 82 -0.16 6.17 12.19
CA PRO A 82 -1.31 6.54 11.36
C PRO A 82 -2.61 6.04 11.99
N ASP A 83 -3.72 6.67 11.61
CA ASP A 83 -5.05 6.24 12.06
C ASP A 83 -5.64 5.12 11.19
N VAL A 84 -5.30 5.12 9.90
CA VAL A 84 -5.73 4.09 8.94
C VAL A 84 -4.55 3.68 8.07
N MET A 85 -4.46 2.40 7.75
CA MET A 85 -3.53 1.88 6.75
C MET A 85 -4.28 1.10 5.68
N ALA A 86 -4.18 1.52 4.41
CA ALA A 86 -4.72 0.82 3.25
C ALA A 86 -3.57 0.35 2.36
N LEU A 87 -3.36 -0.96 2.30
CA LEU A 87 -2.20 -1.59 1.66
C LEU A 87 -2.60 -2.37 0.41
N ALA A 88 -1.72 -2.41 -0.57
CA ALA A 88 -1.88 -3.17 -1.81
C ALA A 88 -1.57 -4.66 -1.67
N ASP A 89 -1.25 -5.13 -0.46
CA ASP A 89 -1.07 -6.53 -0.14
C ASP A 89 -1.52 -6.82 1.30
N PRO A 90 -2.62 -7.57 1.50
CA PRO A 90 -3.11 -7.92 2.83
C PRO A 90 -2.21 -8.89 3.59
N ASP A 91 -1.33 -9.65 2.92
CA ASP A 91 -0.39 -10.54 3.59
C ASP A 91 0.66 -9.77 4.43
N LEU A 92 0.82 -8.47 4.18
CA LEU A 92 1.68 -7.61 5.00
C LEU A 92 1.14 -7.41 6.43
N PHE A 93 -0.19 -7.53 6.63
CA PHE A 93 -0.77 -7.45 7.97
C PHE A 93 -0.29 -8.61 8.84
N PRO A 94 -0.59 -9.89 8.55
CA PRO A 94 -0.14 -10.99 9.40
C PRO A 94 1.37 -11.17 9.42
N SER A 95 2.08 -10.86 8.33
CA SER A 95 3.52 -11.10 8.25
C SER A 95 4.36 -10.05 8.98
N LEU A 96 3.92 -8.78 8.99
CA LEU A 96 4.74 -7.66 9.44
C LEU A 96 4.11 -6.81 10.54
N LEU A 97 2.78 -6.74 10.62
CA LEU A 97 2.06 -5.84 11.52
C LEU A 97 1.39 -6.56 12.69
N GLU A 98 0.86 -7.77 12.48
CA GLU A 98 0.19 -8.53 13.53
C GLU A 98 1.19 -9.27 14.43
N PRO A 99 0.87 -9.47 15.71
CA PRO A 99 -0.25 -8.88 16.45
C PRO A 99 0.10 -7.51 17.08
N ARG A 100 1.31 -7.00 16.86
CA ARG A 100 1.87 -5.86 17.61
C ARG A 100 1.26 -4.52 17.23
N TYR A 101 0.99 -4.31 15.95
CA TYR A 101 0.55 -3.02 15.40
C TYR A 101 -0.90 -3.03 14.94
N THR A 102 -1.44 -4.21 14.61
CA THR A 102 -2.85 -4.43 14.28
C THR A 102 -3.29 -5.83 14.73
N SER A 103 -4.59 -6.06 14.88
CA SER A 103 -5.17 -7.37 15.20
C SER A 103 -6.20 -7.83 14.15
N TRP A 104 -6.48 -7.01 13.17
CA TRP A 104 -7.45 -7.28 12.13
C TRP A 104 -7.16 -6.45 10.88
N HIS A 105 -7.72 -6.87 9.76
CA HIS A 105 -7.82 -6.08 8.54
C HIS A 105 -9.09 -6.45 7.77
N ALA A 106 -9.52 -5.60 6.86
CA ALA A 106 -10.61 -5.86 5.94
C ALA A 106 -10.09 -5.91 4.52
N LEU A 107 -10.52 -6.91 3.74
CA LEU A 107 -10.31 -6.97 2.31
C LEU A 107 -11.42 -6.15 1.63
N PHE A 108 -11.06 -5.18 0.78
CA PHE A 108 -12.04 -4.25 0.22
C PHE A 108 -11.99 -4.10 -1.30
N GLY A 109 -10.96 -4.63 -1.94
CA GLY A 109 -10.79 -4.57 -3.38
C GLY A 109 -9.82 -5.61 -3.90
N ARG A 110 -9.80 -5.75 -5.22
CA ARG A 110 -8.91 -6.67 -5.95
C ARG A 110 -8.30 -5.97 -7.15
N ASN A 111 -7.29 -6.60 -7.74
CA ASN A 111 -6.60 -6.09 -8.90
C ASN A 111 -5.90 -7.21 -9.67
N ARG A 112 -5.21 -6.84 -10.74
CA ARG A 112 -4.31 -7.72 -11.52
C ARG A 112 -3.10 -6.95 -12.02
N ILE A 113 -2.04 -7.64 -12.37
CA ILE A 113 -0.88 -7.06 -13.04
C ILE A 113 -1.15 -7.00 -14.54
N VAL A 114 -0.85 -5.85 -15.12
CA VAL A 114 -0.95 -5.60 -16.57
C VAL A 114 0.34 -4.97 -17.09
N ILE A 115 0.51 -4.99 -18.41
CA ILE A 115 1.55 -4.23 -19.11
C ILE A 115 0.91 -2.97 -19.68
N ALA A 116 1.19 -1.82 -19.07
CA ALA A 116 0.66 -0.54 -19.55
C ALA A 116 1.63 0.13 -20.53
N TYR A 117 1.06 0.86 -21.51
CA TYR A 117 1.80 1.52 -22.57
C TYR A 117 0.99 2.69 -23.16
N THR A 118 1.61 3.48 -24.02
CA THR A 118 0.96 4.57 -24.78
C THR A 118 0.90 4.23 -26.27
N PRO A 119 0.08 4.93 -27.06
CA PRO A 119 0.11 4.77 -28.52
C PRO A 119 1.48 5.05 -29.15
N ARG A 120 2.36 5.80 -28.46
CA ARG A 120 3.71 6.16 -28.93
C ARG A 120 4.78 5.13 -28.53
N SER A 121 4.45 4.16 -27.68
CA SER A 121 5.39 3.11 -27.23
C SER A 121 5.86 2.27 -28.41
N ARG A 122 7.15 1.91 -28.43
CA ARG A 122 7.75 1.11 -29.49
C ARG A 122 7.10 -0.27 -29.54
N GLY A 123 6.48 -0.61 -30.67
CA GLY A 123 5.78 -1.89 -30.85
C GLY A 123 4.34 -1.90 -30.34
N ALA A 124 3.77 -0.73 -29.95
CA ALA A 124 2.39 -0.61 -29.43
C ALA A 124 1.28 -1.10 -30.37
N SER A 125 1.54 -1.14 -31.70
CA SER A 125 0.60 -1.66 -32.69
C SER A 125 0.62 -3.19 -32.82
N ASN A 126 1.65 -3.86 -32.29
CA ASN A 126 1.90 -5.28 -32.53
C ASN A 126 2.01 -6.10 -31.23
N ILE A 127 1.83 -5.48 -30.06
CA ILE A 127 1.86 -6.19 -28.78
C ILE A 127 0.51 -6.88 -28.52
N ASP A 128 0.58 -8.15 -28.19
CA ASP A 128 -0.56 -8.98 -27.76
C ASP A 128 -0.17 -10.01 -26.72
N THR A 129 -1.14 -10.81 -26.27
CA THR A 129 -0.91 -11.84 -25.24
C THR A 129 0.02 -12.97 -25.69
N ALA A 130 0.21 -13.19 -26.98
CA ALA A 130 1.05 -14.25 -27.50
C ALA A 130 2.50 -13.84 -27.77
N ASN A 131 2.83 -12.51 -27.70
CA ASN A 131 4.14 -12.02 -28.13
C ASN A 131 4.74 -10.92 -27.22
N TRP A 132 4.08 -10.50 -26.16
CA TRP A 132 4.47 -9.34 -25.34
C TRP A 132 5.94 -9.39 -24.89
N TRP A 133 6.45 -10.55 -24.47
CA TRP A 133 7.84 -10.67 -24.00
C TRP A 133 8.85 -10.42 -25.14
N GLN A 134 8.52 -10.86 -26.36
CA GLN A 134 9.34 -10.61 -27.55
C GLN A 134 9.33 -9.13 -27.92
N VAL A 135 8.20 -8.42 -27.75
CA VAL A 135 8.10 -6.99 -28.00
C VAL A 135 8.91 -6.21 -26.95
N LEU A 136 8.81 -6.58 -25.68
CA LEU A 136 9.54 -5.93 -24.60
C LEU A 136 11.06 -6.08 -24.69
N GLU A 137 11.56 -7.14 -25.33
CA GLU A 137 12.98 -7.41 -25.54
C GLU A 137 13.58 -6.72 -26.76
N ARG A 138 12.77 -6.08 -27.61
CA ARG A 138 13.28 -5.43 -28.84
C ARG A 138 14.32 -4.38 -28.52
N PRO A 139 15.37 -4.24 -29.32
CA PRO A 139 16.38 -3.21 -29.16
C PRO A 139 15.74 -1.82 -29.06
N GLY A 140 16.15 -1.05 -28.03
CA GLY A 140 15.66 0.32 -27.81
C GLY A 140 14.37 0.42 -27.01
N VAL A 141 13.60 -0.63 -26.83
CA VAL A 141 12.41 -0.64 -25.97
C VAL A 141 12.83 -0.42 -24.50
N GLN A 142 12.17 0.49 -23.81
CA GLN A 142 12.42 0.82 -22.41
C GLN A 142 11.27 0.30 -21.56
N VAL A 143 11.56 -0.67 -20.68
CA VAL A 143 10.58 -1.29 -19.80
C VAL A 143 10.86 -0.90 -18.36
N GLY A 144 9.84 -0.45 -17.64
CA GLY A 144 9.89 -0.08 -16.23
C GLY A 144 9.12 -1.06 -15.34
N ARG A 145 9.53 -1.15 -14.07
CA ARG A 145 8.84 -1.88 -13.01
C ARG A 145 9.10 -1.27 -11.65
N ALA A 146 8.26 -1.55 -10.66
CA ALA A 146 8.53 -1.15 -9.29
C ALA A 146 9.62 -2.02 -8.64
N ASP A 147 10.22 -1.50 -7.56
CA ASP A 147 11.19 -2.24 -6.76
C ASP A 147 10.47 -3.30 -5.91
N PRO A 148 10.82 -4.58 -6.05
CA PRO A 148 10.19 -5.66 -5.30
C PRO A 148 10.38 -5.58 -3.79
N ASN A 149 11.38 -4.80 -3.31
CA ASN A 149 11.67 -4.62 -1.89
C ASN A 149 10.89 -3.47 -1.24
N THR A 150 10.19 -2.66 -2.02
CA THR A 150 9.46 -1.49 -1.51
C THR A 150 7.98 -1.53 -1.89
N ASP A 151 7.65 -2.06 -3.05
CA ASP A 151 6.30 -2.02 -3.62
C ASP A 151 5.78 -3.43 -3.99
N PRO A 152 4.56 -3.80 -3.55
CA PRO A 152 3.95 -5.09 -3.91
C PRO A 152 3.83 -5.33 -5.42
N SER A 153 3.61 -4.30 -6.25
CA SER A 153 3.58 -4.48 -7.71
C SER A 153 4.93 -4.98 -8.24
N GLY A 154 6.04 -4.59 -7.59
CA GLY A 154 7.38 -5.03 -7.96
C GLY A 154 7.58 -6.54 -7.79
N TYR A 155 7.32 -7.10 -6.60
CA TYR A 155 7.48 -8.55 -6.42
C TYR A 155 6.39 -9.35 -7.14
N ARG A 156 5.18 -8.81 -7.29
CA ARG A 156 4.12 -9.44 -8.09
C ARG A 156 4.48 -9.52 -9.57
N THR A 157 5.19 -8.53 -10.09
CA THR A 157 5.75 -8.60 -11.44
C THR A 157 6.70 -9.79 -11.60
N LEU A 158 7.56 -10.06 -10.61
CA LEU A 158 8.45 -11.22 -10.64
C LEU A 158 7.66 -12.53 -10.60
N LEU A 159 6.61 -12.61 -9.77
CA LEU A 159 5.71 -13.77 -9.71
C LEU A 159 4.98 -14.00 -11.05
N VAL A 160 4.50 -12.92 -11.69
CA VAL A 160 3.88 -12.97 -13.02
C VAL A 160 4.87 -13.51 -14.06
N TRP A 161 6.14 -13.14 -14.00
CA TRP A 161 7.15 -13.68 -14.93
C TRP A 161 7.38 -15.17 -14.73
N GLU A 162 7.38 -15.65 -13.49
CA GLU A 162 7.48 -17.08 -13.18
C GLU A 162 6.24 -17.87 -13.67
N LEU A 163 5.04 -17.32 -13.49
CA LEU A 163 3.81 -17.90 -14.01
C LEU A 163 3.78 -17.89 -15.54
N ALA A 164 4.20 -16.79 -16.16
CA ALA A 164 4.32 -16.66 -17.61
C ALA A 164 5.32 -17.68 -18.21
N ALA A 165 6.44 -17.94 -17.51
CA ALA A 165 7.40 -18.97 -17.93
C ALA A 165 6.73 -20.34 -18.12
N ARG A 166 5.80 -20.69 -17.23
CA ARG A 166 5.05 -21.96 -17.30
C ARG A 166 3.98 -21.92 -18.38
N HIS A 167 3.17 -20.85 -18.40
CA HIS A 167 2.07 -20.68 -19.35
C HIS A 167 2.56 -20.70 -20.80
N TYR A 168 3.64 -19.96 -21.10
CA TYR A 168 4.19 -19.84 -22.46
C TYR A 168 5.29 -20.86 -22.78
N HIS A 169 5.64 -21.75 -21.83
CA HIS A 169 6.73 -22.73 -21.97
C HIS A 169 8.10 -22.07 -22.31
N VAL A 170 8.38 -20.91 -21.69
CA VAL A 170 9.62 -20.15 -21.85
C VAL A 170 10.38 -20.15 -20.53
N SER A 171 11.25 -21.14 -20.33
CA SER A 171 11.90 -21.41 -19.04
C SER A 171 12.80 -20.30 -18.52
N ASP A 172 13.34 -19.44 -19.40
CA ASP A 172 14.21 -18.31 -19.06
C ASP A 172 13.46 -16.96 -19.01
N MET A 173 12.12 -16.95 -18.91
CA MET A 173 11.28 -15.75 -18.95
C MET A 173 11.73 -14.70 -17.95
N GLU A 174 11.98 -15.06 -16.70
CA GLU A 174 12.41 -14.11 -15.67
C GLU A 174 13.75 -13.45 -16.05
N ALA A 175 14.73 -14.22 -16.48
CA ALA A 175 16.04 -13.71 -16.89
C ALA A 175 15.93 -12.76 -18.10
N ARG A 176 15.03 -13.07 -19.04
CA ARG A 176 14.72 -12.21 -20.19
C ARG A 176 14.10 -10.90 -19.72
N MET A 177 13.10 -10.95 -18.86
CA MET A 177 12.40 -9.76 -18.38
C MET A 177 13.28 -8.89 -17.45
N LEU A 178 14.18 -9.49 -16.68
CA LEU A 178 15.19 -8.73 -15.93
C LEU A 178 16.14 -7.94 -16.86
N ARG A 179 16.50 -8.51 -18.01
CA ARG A 179 17.28 -7.77 -19.02
C ARG A 179 16.47 -6.66 -19.69
N ALA A 180 15.19 -6.92 -20.02
CA ALA A 180 14.30 -5.95 -20.64
C ALA A 180 13.96 -4.78 -19.70
N ALA A 181 13.80 -5.05 -18.39
CA ALA A 181 13.51 -4.06 -17.34
C ALA A 181 14.71 -3.88 -16.38
N PRO A 182 15.81 -3.27 -16.82
CA PRO A 182 17.05 -3.15 -16.06
C PRO A 182 16.89 -2.23 -14.83
N ALA A 183 17.84 -2.33 -13.88
CA ALA A 183 17.81 -1.60 -12.61
C ALA A 183 17.64 -0.08 -12.76
N ARG A 184 18.19 0.54 -13.81
CA ARG A 184 18.02 1.97 -14.09
C ARG A 184 16.56 2.37 -14.34
N ASN A 185 15.71 1.43 -14.76
CA ASN A 185 14.28 1.65 -15.02
C ASN A 185 13.39 1.20 -13.84
N VAL A 186 13.98 0.79 -12.72
CA VAL A 186 13.25 0.45 -11.50
C VAL A 186 12.96 1.71 -10.70
N ARG A 187 11.76 1.81 -10.15
CA ARG A 187 11.34 2.92 -9.28
C ARG A 187 10.82 2.37 -7.95
N PRO A 188 11.02 3.11 -6.85
CA PRO A 188 10.53 2.68 -5.52
C PRO A 188 9.03 2.43 -5.46
N ARG A 189 8.24 3.18 -6.26
CA ARG A 189 6.78 3.09 -6.31
C ARG A 189 6.30 2.88 -7.74
N GLU A 190 5.26 2.09 -7.87
CA GLU A 190 4.56 1.85 -9.13
C GLU A 190 4.13 3.16 -9.82
N ALA A 191 3.50 4.07 -9.07
CA ALA A 191 2.98 5.33 -9.60
C ALA A 191 4.06 6.24 -10.22
N ASP A 192 5.31 6.15 -9.76
CA ASP A 192 6.42 6.97 -10.28
C ASP A 192 6.78 6.63 -11.73
N GLN A 193 6.42 5.44 -12.21
CA GLN A 193 6.68 5.01 -13.57
C GLN A 193 5.71 5.63 -14.60
N VAL A 194 4.51 5.98 -14.15
CA VAL A 194 3.45 6.53 -15.04
C VAL A 194 3.92 7.82 -15.69
N ALA A 195 4.54 8.71 -14.92
CA ALA A 195 5.09 9.96 -15.45
C ALA A 195 6.15 9.74 -16.54
N LEU A 196 7.06 8.77 -16.32
CA LEU A 196 8.10 8.39 -17.28
C LEU A 196 7.51 7.77 -18.54
N LEU A 197 6.47 6.95 -18.42
CA LEU A 197 5.75 6.39 -19.56
C LEU A 197 5.03 7.50 -20.38
N GLN A 198 4.36 8.43 -19.70
CA GLN A 198 3.68 9.54 -20.35
C GLN A 198 4.65 10.51 -21.03
N ALA A 199 5.83 10.73 -20.44
CA ALA A 199 6.91 11.51 -21.03
C ALA A 199 7.60 10.80 -22.22
N GLY A 200 7.40 9.48 -22.38
CA GLY A 200 8.03 8.68 -23.43
C GLY A 200 9.48 8.24 -23.10
N GLU A 201 9.89 8.36 -21.84
CA GLU A 201 11.15 7.81 -21.33
C GLU A 201 11.09 6.29 -21.16
N LEU A 202 9.89 5.77 -20.85
CA LEU A 202 9.57 4.35 -20.88
C LEU A 202 8.56 4.08 -22.01
N ASP A 203 8.65 2.88 -22.59
CA ASP A 203 7.69 2.38 -23.57
C ASP A 203 6.60 1.54 -22.91
N TYR A 204 6.99 0.73 -21.92
CA TYR A 204 6.10 -0.17 -21.19
C TYR A 204 6.41 -0.13 -19.70
N ILE A 205 5.37 -0.27 -18.89
CA ILE A 205 5.50 -0.43 -17.43
C ILE A 205 4.67 -1.61 -16.94
N TRP A 206 5.21 -2.32 -15.98
CA TRP A 206 4.47 -3.30 -15.19
C TRP A 206 3.73 -2.57 -14.07
N THR A 207 2.41 -2.71 -14.04
CA THR A 207 1.54 -1.93 -13.15
C THR A 207 0.25 -2.67 -12.86
N TYR A 208 -0.55 -2.14 -11.94
CA TYR A 208 -1.90 -2.62 -11.71
C TYR A 208 -2.90 -2.09 -12.74
N GLU A 209 -3.92 -2.91 -13.05
CA GLU A 209 -4.97 -2.54 -14.00
C GLU A 209 -5.70 -1.25 -13.58
N ASN A 210 -6.03 -1.11 -12.28
CA ASN A 210 -6.74 0.08 -11.79
C ASN A 210 -5.93 1.35 -12.02
N LEU A 211 -4.61 1.35 -11.81
CA LEU A 211 -3.78 2.52 -12.04
C LEU A 211 -3.67 2.83 -13.54
N ALA A 212 -3.49 1.81 -14.37
CA ALA A 212 -3.47 2.00 -15.83
C ALA A 212 -4.79 2.60 -16.35
N ALA A 213 -5.93 2.08 -15.90
CA ALA A 213 -7.26 2.58 -16.26
C ALA A 213 -7.48 4.01 -15.76
N LEU A 214 -7.13 4.29 -14.50
CA LEU A 214 -7.25 5.60 -13.87
C LEU A 214 -6.46 6.68 -14.61
N MET A 215 -5.29 6.31 -15.11
CA MET A 215 -4.40 7.23 -15.85
C MET A 215 -4.68 7.29 -17.35
N GLY A 216 -5.73 6.61 -17.82
CA GLY A 216 -6.13 6.58 -19.24
C GLY A 216 -5.08 5.93 -20.16
N LEU A 217 -4.25 5.04 -19.61
CA LEU A 217 -3.22 4.33 -20.37
C LEU A 217 -3.85 3.16 -21.15
N ARG A 218 -3.27 2.82 -22.30
CA ARG A 218 -3.50 1.50 -22.90
C ARG A 218 -2.81 0.44 -22.04
N TYR A 219 -3.41 -0.73 -21.96
CA TYR A 219 -2.78 -1.86 -21.26
C TYR A 219 -3.15 -3.18 -21.89
N LEU A 220 -2.23 -4.13 -21.78
CA LEU A 220 -2.41 -5.51 -22.15
C LEU A 220 -2.73 -6.32 -20.89
N LYS A 221 -3.90 -6.97 -20.88
CA LYS A 221 -4.23 -8.00 -19.88
C LYS A 221 -3.52 -9.29 -20.27
N LEU A 222 -2.91 -9.92 -19.29
CA LEU A 222 -2.33 -11.26 -19.45
C LEU A 222 -3.41 -12.33 -19.19
N PRO A 223 -3.15 -13.60 -19.53
CA PRO A 223 -4.05 -14.70 -19.19
C PRO A 223 -4.34 -14.76 -17.68
N ASP A 224 -5.54 -15.20 -17.32
CA ASP A 224 -6.02 -15.21 -15.93
C ASP A 224 -5.13 -16.07 -15.00
N ASP A 225 -4.52 -17.16 -15.51
CA ASP A 225 -3.57 -17.99 -14.76
C ASP A 225 -2.17 -17.36 -14.58
N VAL A 226 -1.94 -16.16 -15.14
CA VAL A 226 -0.67 -15.42 -15.10
C VAL A 226 -0.76 -14.13 -14.31
N ASP A 227 -1.85 -13.35 -14.45
CA ASP A 227 -1.97 -11.94 -14.05
C ASP A 227 -2.25 -11.69 -12.56
N LEU A 228 -2.43 -12.75 -11.78
CA LEU A 228 -2.79 -12.74 -10.35
C LEU A 228 -4.18 -12.12 -10.06
N GLY A 229 -5.05 -12.00 -11.04
CA GLY A 229 -6.37 -11.38 -10.88
C GLY A 229 -7.51 -12.35 -10.53
N SER A 230 -7.34 -13.64 -10.86
CA SER A 230 -8.40 -14.65 -10.77
C SER A 230 -8.36 -15.43 -9.43
N PRO A 231 -9.39 -15.35 -8.58
CA PRO A 231 -9.46 -16.22 -7.40
C PRO A 231 -9.51 -17.72 -7.73
N ALA A 232 -10.02 -18.09 -8.92
CA ALA A 232 -10.09 -19.46 -9.36
C ALA A 232 -8.70 -20.09 -9.59
N ASP A 233 -7.71 -19.25 -9.94
CA ASP A 233 -6.34 -19.68 -10.24
C ASP A 233 -5.39 -19.59 -9.02
N SER A 234 -5.94 -19.40 -7.83
CA SER A 234 -5.19 -19.26 -6.56
C SER A 234 -4.18 -20.40 -6.34
N VAL A 235 -4.53 -21.64 -6.67
CA VAL A 235 -3.64 -22.81 -6.54
C VAL A 235 -2.46 -22.70 -7.51
N ALA A 236 -2.72 -22.34 -8.76
CA ALA A 236 -1.69 -22.12 -9.77
C ALA A 236 -0.74 -20.99 -9.36
N TYR A 237 -1.28 -19.88 -8.89
CA TYR A 237 -0.48 -18.75 -8.39
C TYR A 237 0.47 -19.15 -7.25
N GLY A 238 -0.01 -19.99 -6.31
CA GLY A 238 0.77 -20.47 -5.17
C GLY A 238 2.03 -21.25 -5.52
N THR A 239 2.17 -21.67 -6.79
CA THR A 239 3.37 -22.33 -7.29
C THR A 239 4.53 -21.37 -7.58
N ALA A 240 4.24 -20.07 -7.78
CA ALA A 240 5.24 -19.03 -7.96
C ALA A 240 5.67 -18.42 -6.62
N SER A 241 6.97 -18.10 -6.49
CA SER A 241 7.52 -17.47 -5.29
C SER A 241 8.73 -16.59 -5.61
N THR A 242 8.89 -15.51 -4.85
CA THR A 242 10.08 -14.65 -4.92
C THR A 242 10.50 -14.19 -3.53
N ARG A 243 11.73 -13.69 -3.39
CA ARG A 243 12.28 -13.24 -2.12
C ARG A 243 12.41 -11.73 -2.10
N VAL A 244 11.95 -11.12 -1.02
CA VAL A 244 12.09 -9.68 -0.74
C VAL A 244 12.82 -9.47 0.56
N LEU A 245 13.30 -8.26 0.83
CA LEU A 245 13.94 -7.90 2.10
C LEU A 245 12.94 -8.01 3.25
N GLY A 246 13.37 -8.64 4.34
CA GLY A 246 12.60 -8.79 5.56
C GLY A 246 12.67 -7.58 6.50
N LYS A 247 12.27 -7.79 7.77
CA LYS A 247 12.22 -6.75 8.80
C LYS A 247 13.59 -6.26 9.26
N ARG A 248 14.60 -7.13 9.26
CA ARG A 248 15.95 -6.81 9.71
C ARG A 248 16.91 -6.84 8.53
N ALA A 249 18.00 -6.09 8.63
CA ALA A 249 19.06 -6.15 7.65
C ALA A 249 19.57 -7.59 7.49
N GLY A 250 19.60 -8.09 6.25
CA GLY A 250 19.98 -9.47 5.94
C GLY A 250 18.83 -10.50 5.96
N ASP A 251 17.70 -10.19 6.58
CA ASP A 251 16.53 -11.06 6.53
C ASP A 251 15.87 -11.01 5.15
N THR A 252 15.23 -12.12 4.79
CA THR A 252 14.39 -12.18 3.57
C THR A 252 13.03 -12.78 3.92
N LEU A 253 12.01 -12.27 3.20
CA LEU A 253 10.64 -12.78 3.25
C LEU A 253 10.32 -13.41 1.90
N THR A 254 9.77 -14.63 1.91
CA THR A 254 9.31 -15.30 0.70
C THR A 254 7.87 -14.89 0.41
N MET A 255 7.67 -14.21 -0.72
CA MET A 255 6.34 -13.88 -1.23
C MET A 255 5.91 -14.99 -2.19
N ARG A 256 4.67 -15.48 -2.01
CA ARG A 256 4.04 -16.48 -2.91
C ARG A 256 2.94 -15.83 -3.72
N GLY A 257 2.73 -16.36 -4.93
CA GLY A 257 1.64 -15.91 -5.79
C GLY A 257 0.27 -16.19 -5.17
N ARG A 258 -0.59 -15.18 -5.21
CA ARG A 258 -1.99 -15.21 -4.74
C ARG A 258 -2.79 -14.20 -5.54
N PRO A 259 -4.13 -14.33 -5.57
CA PRO A 259 -4.98 -13.27 -6.11
C PRO A 259 -4.67 -11.93 -5.44
N ILE A 260 -4.60 -10.87 -6.26
CA ILE A 260 -4.28 -9.53 -5.74
C ILE A 260 -5.49 -8.96 -5.04
N LEU A 261 -5.35 -8.74 -3.73
CA LEU A 261 -6.36 -8.12 -2.89
C LEU A 261 -5.76 -6.90 -2.20
N PHE A 262 -6.61 -5.95 -1.87
CA PHE A 262 -6.26 -4.79 -1.05
C PHE A 262 -6.85 -4.92 0.33
N GLY A 263 -6.08 -4.55 1.32
CA GLY A 263 -6.50 -4.59 2.71
C GLY A 263 -6.45 -3.23 3.39
N VAL A 264 -7.33 -3.02 4.37
CA VAL A 264 -7.38 -1.82 5.21
C VAL A 264 -7.50 -2.21 6.68
N THR A 265 -6.85 -1.44 7.55
CA THR A 265 -6.94 -1.61 9.02
C THR A 265 -6.90 -0.28 9.74
N VAL A 266 -7.31 -0.29 11.02
CA VAL A 266 -7.04 0.75 11.99
C VAL A 266 -5.97 0.22 12.94
N PRO A 267 -4.76 0.81 13.00
CA PRO A 267 -3.70 0.37 13.90
C PRO A 267 -4.10 0.46 15.37
N ILE A 268 -3.50 -0.39 16.21
CA ILE A 268 -3.76 -0.42 17.66
C ILE A 268 -3.43 0.93 18.31
N ALA A 269 -2.37 1.60 17.86
CA ALA A 269 -1.90 2.89 18.36
C ALA A 269 -2.54 4.10 17.65
N ALA A 270 -3.62 3.92 16.87
CA ALA A 270 -4.30 4.99 16.15
C ALA A 270 -4.74 6.13 17.11
N PRO A 271 -4.25 7.38 16.94
CA PRO A 271 -4.61 8.50 17.81
C PRO A 271 -6.11 8.87 17.73
N HIS A 272 -6.69 8.80 16.53
CA HIS A 272 -8.09 9.17 16.27
C HIS A 272 -8.94 7.94 15.95
N ARG A 273 -8.80 6.87 16.76
CA ARG A 273 -9.43 5.55 16.54
C ARG A 273 -10.91 5.62 16.17
N ALA A 274 -11.70 6.41 16.90
CA ALA A 274 -13.16 6.44 16.69
C ALA A 274 -13.56 7.00 15.31
N VAL A 275 -12.87 8.01 14.80
CA VAL A 275 -13.12 8.52 13.43
C VAL A 275 -12.54 7.59 12.38
N ALA A 276 -11.40 6.96 12.63
CA ALA A 276 -10.77 5.99 11.75
C ALA A 276 -11.67 4.75 11.53
N GLU A 277 -12.23 4.20 12.61
CA GLU A 277 -13.17 3.07 12.53
C GLU A 277 -14.45 3.43 11.76
N ARG A 278 -15.00 4.63 11.95
CA ARG A 278 -16.15 5.12 11.15
C ARG A 278 -15.77 5.31 9.69
N PHE A 279 -14.57 5.81 9.40
CA PHE A 279 -14.10 5.93 8.02
C PHE A 279 -13.95 4.56 7.36
N VAL A 280 -13.32 3.58 8.04
CA VAL A 280 -13.21 2.22 7.49
C VAL A 280 -14.58 1.60 7.29
N ALA A 281 -15.53 1.75 8.22
CA ALA A 281 -16.90 1.31 8.03
C ALA A 281 -17.53 1.96 6.79
N TYR A 282 -17.35 3.27 6.60
CA TYR A 282 -17.85 3.98 5.42
C TYR A 282 -17.19 3.48 4.12
N LEU A 283 -15.87 3.26 4.11
CA LEU A 283 -15.13 2.70 2.97
C LEU A 283 -15.69 1.34 2.55
N LEU A 284 -16.04 0.48 3.52
CA LEU A 284 -16.57 -0.86 3.28
C LEU A 284 -18.07 -0.88 2.94
N SER A 285 -18.80 0.21 3.20
CA SER A 285 -20.23 0.33 2.89
C SER A 285 -20.50 0.35 1.39
N SER A 286 -21.76 0.14 1.00
CA SER A 286 -22.20 0.25 -0.40
C SER A 286 -21.89 1.61 -1.03
N ASP A 287 -21.91 2.70 -0.25
CA ASP A 287 -21.57 4.04 -0.71
C ASP A 287 -20.07 4.17 -1.01
N GLY A 288 -19.22 3.74 -0.08
CA GLY A 288 -17.78 3.73 -0.25
C GLY A 288 -17.35 2.86 -1.45
N GLN A 289 -17.88 1.65 -1.53
CA GLN A 289 -17.60 0.73 -2.63
C GLN A 289 -18.04 1.28 -3.99
N ARG A 290 -19.15 2.02 -4.05
CA ARG A 290 -19.62 2.70 -5.28
C ARG A 290 -18.67 3.82 -5.69
N ILE A 291 -18.13 4.58 -4.74
CA ILE A 291 -17.13 5.63 -5.02
C ILE A 291 -15.84 4.99 -5.56
N LEU A 292 -15.34 3.93 -4.93
CA LEU A 292 -14.16 3.21 -5.41
C LEU A 292 -14.31 2.76 -6.87
N ARG A 293 -15.48 2.18 -7.24
CA ARG A 293 -15.74 1.75 -8.63
C ARG A 293 -15.75 2.91 -9.63
N ARG A 294 -16.23 4.09 -9.23
CA ARG A 294 -16.16 5.30 -10.09
C ARG A 294 -14.73 5.74 -10.36
N GLU A 295 -13.84 5.46 -9.43
CA GLU A 295 -12.40 5.72 -9.55
C GLU A 295 -11.63 4.54 -10.18
N HIS A 296 -12.30 3.72 -11.00
CA HIS A 296 -11.73 2.56 -11.68
C HIS A 296 -11.07 1.52 -10.76
N PHE A 297 -11.53 1.43 -9.52
CA PHE A 297 -11.05 0.44 -8.57
C PHE A 297 -12.03 -0.74 -8.51
N ASP A 298 -11.54 -1.98 -8.66
CA ASP A 298 -12.35 -3.19 -8.57
C ASP A 298 -12.65 -3.52 -7.11
N ALA A 299 -13.68 -2.84 -6.59
CA ALA A 299 -14.15 -2.97 -5.21
C ALA A 299 -14.92 -4.29 -5.02
N LEU A 300 -14.67 -4.98 -3.91
CA LEU A 300 -15.37 -6.22 -3.56
C LEU A 300 -16.85 -5.94 -3.26
N ASP A 301 -17.75 -6.76 -3.78
CA ASP A 301 -19.18 -6.64 -3.46
C ASP A 301 -19.47 -6.96 -1.99
N ALA A 302 -18.69 -7.88 -1.42
CA ALA A 302 -18.74 -8.25 -0.01
C ALA A 302 -17.33 -8.17 0.57
N PRO A 303 -16.95 -7.05 1.23
CA PRO A 303 -15.68 -6.95 1.95
C PRO A 303 -15.53 -8.05 3.00
N ALA A 304 -14.36 -8.66 3.09
CA ALA A 304 -14.10 -9.74 4.03
C ALA A 304 -13.27 -9.24 5.22
N LEU A 305 -13.71 -9.58 6.44
CA LEU A 305 -13.02 -9.22 7.67
C LEU A 305 -12.14 -10.38 8.13
N VAL A 306 -10.89 -10.09 8.47
CA VAL A 306 -9.88 -11.08 8.86
C VAL A 306 -9.25 -10.65 10.19
N GLY A 307 -9.01 -11.60 11.08
CA GLY A 307 -8.34 -11.37 12.36
C GLY A 307 -9.29 -11.34 13.55
N THR A 308 -8.85 -10.71 14.63
CA THR A 308 -9.54 -10.66 15.94
C THR A 308 -9.83 -9.23 16.37
N SER A 309 -10.71 -9.06 17.36
CA SER A 309 -11.02 -7.74 17.94
C SER A 309 -11.48 -6.69 16.89
N ILE A 310 -12.23 -7.14 15.90
CA ILE A 310 -12.77 -6.28 14.84
C ILE A 310 -13.79 -5.32 15.46
N PRO A 311 -13.66 -3.99 15.26
CA PRO A 311 -14.58 -3.00 15.83
C PRO A 311 -16.02 -3.22 15.38
N ALA A 312 -16.98 -3.02 16.29
CA ALA A 312 -18.41 -3.20 15.99
C ALA A 312 -18.89 -2.31 14.82
N ALA A 313 -18.36 -1.09 14.72
CA ALA A 313 -18.66 -0.18 13.62
C ALA A 313 -18.26 -0.74 12.24
N VAL A 314 -17.18 -1.53 12.19
CA VAL A 314 -16.65 -2.13 10.94
C VAL A 314 -17.38 -3.43 10.60
N GLN A 315 -17.91 -4.15 11.59
CA GLN A 315 -18.65 -5.40 11.37
C GLN A 315 -20.01 -5.18 10.69
N ARG A 316 -20.55 -3.96 10.74
CA ARG A 316 -21.87 -3.58 10.16
C ARG A 316 -21.69 -2.26 9.40
N PRO A 317 -21.00 -2.26 8.28
CA PRO A 317 -20.70 -1.05 7.51
C PRO A 317 -21.91 -0.44 6.80
#